data_628def248409663eca14de692964d468
#
_entry.id   628def248409663eca14de692964d468
#
_cell.length_a   1.000
_cell.length_b   1.000
_cell.length_c   1.000
_cell.angle_alpha   90.00
_cell.angle_beta   90.00
_cell.angle_gamma   90.00
#
_symmetry.space_group_name_H-M   'P 1'
#
loop_
_entity.id
_entity.type
_entity.pdbx_description
1 polymer ?
#
loop_
_entity_poly.entity_id
_entity_poly.type
_entity_poly.pdbx_seq_one_letter_code
_entity_poly.pdbx_strand_id
1 'polypeptide(L)'
;RLIETNMEHLSGYGTDEYCERAKAKIKELCGMNSAEVYFLTGGTQTNSIVIDALLKSYEGVVCADNGHIYTHEAGAVEFTGHKVLALPGECGKLKAETLKNYLETFYTDDNHEHAVFPGMVYISHPTEYGTLYSKAELEQISAVCRRYEIPGRI
;
A
#
# COMPACT_ATOMS: atom_id res chain seq x y z
N ARG A 1 6.66 12.45 30.35
CA ARG A 1 5.78 13.08 29.32
C ARG A 1 4.44 12.33 29.21
N LEU A 2 4.43 11.01 28.90
CA LEU A 2 3.19 10.23 28.84
C LEU A 2 2.35 10.29 30.14
N ILE A 3 2.99 10.31 31.30
CA ILE A 3 2.31 10.44 32.60
C ILE A 3 1.74 11.85 32.78
N GLU A 4 2.41 12.88 32.30
CA GLU A 4 2.00 14.28 32.41
C GLU A 4 0.77 14.59 31.54
N THR A 5 0.67 13.95 30.34
CA THR A 5 -0.41 14.21 29.38
C THR A 5 -1.56 13.20 29.45
N ASN A 6 -1.41 12.10 30.19
CA ASN A 6 -2.38 11.00 30.24
C ASN A 6 -3.77 11.37 30.80
N MET A 7 -3.87 12.49 31.54
CA MET A 7 -5.12 12.98 32.10
C MET A 7 -5.75 14.14 31.31
N GLU A 8 -5.14 14.51 30.17
CA GLU A 8 -5.69 15.56 29.31
C GLU A 8 -6.82 15.01 28.43
N HIS A 9 -7.91 15.75 28.34
CA HIS A 9 -8.98 15.48 27.40
C HIS A 9 -8.56 15.92 25.99
N LEU A 10 -8.20 14.96 25.15
CA LEU A 10 -7.82 15.22 23.78
C LEU A 10 -8.99 14.95 22.81
N SER A 11 -8.99 15.64 21.68
CA SER A 11 -9.93 15.39 20.59
C SER A 11 -9.77 13.96 20.05
N GLY A 12 -10.87 13.23 19.86
CA GLY A 12 -10.88 11.88 19.29
C GLY A 12 -10.61 11.80 17.78
N TYR A 13 -10.49 12.94 17.09
CA TYR A 13 -10.38 13.01 15.62
C TYR A 13 -8.98 13.38 15.12
N GLY A 14 -7.97 13.32 15.97
CA GLY A 14 -6.59 13.66 15.62
C GLY A 14 -6.39 15.13 15.27
N THR A 15 -7.19 16.01 15.86
CA THR A 15 -7.13 17.48 15.69
C THR A 15 -6.61 18.20 16.94
N ASP A 16 -6.09 17.43 17.90
CA ASP A 16 -5.43 17.97 19.07
C ASP A 16 -4.03 18.52 18.76
N GLU A 17 -3.48 19.31 19.67
CA GLU A 17 -2.17 19.96 19.50
C GLU A 17 -1.04 18.95 19.24
N TYR A 18 -1.06 17.78 19.88
CA TYR A 18 -0.01 16.77 19.70
C TYR A 18 -0.06 16.18 18.30
N CYS A 19 -1.25 15.84 17.81
CA CYS A 19 -1.47 15.35 16.46
C CYS A 19 -1.05 16.39 15.41
N GLU A 20 -1.44 17.65 15.57
CA GLU A 20 -1.06 18.72 14.63
C GLU A 20 0.45 18.95 14.58
N ARG A 21 1.12 18.94 15.72
CA ARG A 21 2.59 19.02 15.78
C ARG A 21 3.27 17.80 15.15
N ALA A 22 2.72 16.59 15.34
CA ALA A 22 3.24 15.38 14.72
C ALA A 22 3.07 15.42 13.20
N LYS A 23 1.90 15.84 12.69
CA LYS A 23 1.64 16.03 11.25
C LYS A 23 2.64 17.03 10.64
N ALA A 24 2.84 18.17 11.29
CA ALA A 24 3.80 19.19 10.84
C ALA A 24 5.23 18.63 10.75
N LYS A 25 5.63 17.85 11.77
CA LYS A 25 6.96 17.23 11.81
C LYS A 25 7.16 16.18 10.70
N ILE A 26 6.13 15.38 10.43
CA ILE A 26 6.16 14.39 9.33
C ILE A 26 6.29 15.10 7.99
N LYS A 27 5.48 16.14 7.73
CA LYS A 27 5.54 16.95 6.51
C LYS A 27 6.94 17.56 6.30
N GLU A 28 7.52 18.14 7.35
CA GLU A 28 8.87 18.69 7.34
C GLU A 28 9.92 17.63 6.97
N LEU A 29 9.90 16.48 7.65
CA LEU A 29 10.86 15.38 7.42
C LEU A 29 10.75 14.76 6.03
N CYS A 30 9.55 14.70 5.47
CA CYS A 30 9.31 14.20 4.11
C CYS A 30 9.56 15.26 3.02
N GLY A 31 9.79 16.52 3.38
CA GLY A 31 9.89 17.62 2.42
C GLY A 31 8.60 17.86 1.62
N MET A 32 7.44 17.49 2.16
CA MET A 32 6.15 17.51 1.48
C MET A 32 5.11 18.33 2.25
N ASN A 33 5.28 19.64 2.26
CA ASN A 33 4.41 20.55 3.05
C ASN A 33 2.92 20.52 2.62
N SER A 34 2.63 20.14 1.38
CA SER A 34 1.26 20.02 0.85
C SER A 34 0.63 18.63 1.09
N ALA A 35 1.37 17.68 1.67
CA ALA A 35 0.82 16.35 1.95
C ALA A 35 -0.23 16.41 3.05
N GLU A 36 -1.25 15.56 2.96
CA GLU A 36 -2.16 15.29 4.07
C GLU A 36 -1.64 14.11 4.89
N VAL A 37 -1.77 14.21 6.22
CA VAL A 37 -1.31 13.18 7.18
C VAL A 37 -2.48 12.76 8.04
N TYR A 38 -2.77 11.47 8.05
CA TYR A 38 -3.82 10.86 8.85
C TYR A 38 -3.23 9.83 9.81
N PHE A 39 -3.71 9.80 11.04
CA PHE A 39 -3.38 8.77 12.03
C PHE A 39 -4.51 7.76 12.12
N LEU A 40 -4.19 6.48 11.94
CA LEU A 40 -5.12 5.37 12.02
C LEU A 40 -4.67 4.39 13.12
N THR A 41 -5.56 3.52 13.57
CA THR A 41 -5.32 2.66 14.75
C THR A 41 -4.38 1.49 14.48
N GLY A 42 -4.14 1.15 13.20
CA GLY A 42 -3.24 0.04 12.88
C GLY A 42 -2.99 -0.11 11.37
N GLY A 43 -1.98 -0.93 11.02
CA GLY A 43 -1.58 -1.18 9.64
C GLY A 43 -2.69 -1.80 8.80
N THR A 44 -3.36 -2.82 9.32
CA THR A 44 -4.48 -3.50 8.63
C THR A 44 -5.61 -2.53 8.29
N GLN A 45 -5.99 -1.65 9.23
CA GLN A 45 -6.99 -0.62 8.95
C GLN A 45 -6.50 0.36 7.88
N THR A 46 -5.22 0.75 7.95
CA THR A 46 -4.63 1.64 6.95
C THR A 46 -4.66 1.00 5.56
N ASN A 47 -4.24 -0.26 5.44
CA ASN A 47 -4.24 -0.99 4.18
C ASN A 47 -5.65 -1.10 3.60
N SER A 48 -6.63 -1.53 4.41
CA SER A 48 -8.02 -1.66 3.98
C SER A 48 -8.60 -0.34 3.48
N ILE A 49 -8.43 0.76 4.23
CA ILE A 49 -8.95 2.08 3.85
C ILE A 49 -8.28 2.60 2.58
N VAL A 50 -6.95 2.48 2.47
CA VAL A 50 -6.21 2.98 1.31
C VAL A 50 -6.56 2.18 0.06
N ILE A 51 -6.65 0.86 0.16
CA ILE A 51 -6.97 -0.02 -0.98
C ILE A 51 -8.40 0.25 -1.45
N ASP A 52 -9.37 0.27 -0.54
CA ASP A 52 -10.78 0.51 -0.86
C ASP A 52 -11.02 1.91 -1.45
N ALA A 53 -10.36 2.94 -0.91
CA ALA A 53 -10.51 4.31 -1.39
C ALA A 53 -9.90 4.57 -2.78
N LEU A 54 -9.02 3.72 -3.25
CA LEU A 54 -8.22 3.97 -4.45
C LEU A 54 -8.52 3.02 -5.60
N LEU A 55 -9.11 1.88 -5.32
CA LEU A 55 -9.50 0.91 -6.32
C LEU A 55 -10.96 1.10 -6.76
N LYS A 56 -11.22 0.84 -8.02
CA LYS A 56 -12.57 0.67 -8.53
C LYS A 56 -13.08 -0.72 -8.18
N SER A 57 -14.39 -0.90 -8.12
CA SER A 57 -15.03 -2.16 -7.67
C SER A 57 -14.61 -3.41 -8.45
N TYR A 58 -14.07 -3.29 -9.64
CA TYR A 58 -13.58 -4.38 -10.48
C TYR A 58 -12.05 -4.54 -10.44
N GLU A 59 -11.36 -3.73 -9.66
CA GLU A 59 -9.91 -3.75 -9.53
C GLU A 59 -9.46 -4.49 -8.28
N GLY A 60 -8.26 -5.07 -8.37
CA GLY A 60 -7.57 -5.73 -7.26
C GLY A 60 -6.18 -5.17 -7.04
N VAL A 61 -5.58 -5.53 -5.90
CA VAL A 61 -4.25 -5.09 -5.50
C VAL A 61 -3.22 -6.21 -5.74
N VAL A 62 -2.18 -5.89 -6.49
CA VAL A 62 -1.06 -6.80 -6.77
C VAL A 62 -0.04 -6.72 -5.63
N CYS A 63 0.42 -7.86 -5.14
CA CYS A 63 1.53 -7.95 -4.18
C CYS A 63 2.36 -9.22 -4.39
N ALA A 64 3.47 -9.36 -3.68
CA ALA A 64 4.17 -10.64 -3.59
C ALA A 64 3.32 -11.69 -2.87
N ASP A 65 3.44 -12.97 -3.22
CA ASP A 65 2.71 -14.10 -2.63
C ASP A 65 2.99 -14.32 -1.13
N ASN A 66 3.96 -13.63 -0.60
CA ASN A 66 4.30 -13.54 0.82
C ASN A 66 4.13 -12.11 1.37
N GLY A 67 3.45 -11.22 0.63
CA GLY A 67 3.18 -9.86 1.07
C GLY A 67 2.20 -9.83 2.26
N HIS A 68 2.35 -8.84 3.12
CA HIS A 68 1.60 -8.72 4.38
C HIS A 68 0.08 -8.80 4.19
N ILE A 69 -0.46 -8.07 3.24
CA ILE A 69 -1.90 -8.05 2.96
C ILE A 69 -2.45 -9.40 2.49
N TYR A 70 -1.61 -10.28 1.93
CA TYR A 70 -2.01 -11.60 1.46
C TYR A 70 -1.91 -12.66 2.56
N THR A 71 -0.89 -12.57 3.44
CA THR A 71 -0.56 -13.65 4.39
C THR A 71 -0.95 -13.36 5.83
N HIS A 72 -1.04 -12.10 6.25
CA HIS A 72 -1.13 -11.73 7.68
C HIS A 72 -2.34 -10.85 8.06
N GLU A 73 -3.23 -10.52 7.13
CA GLU A 73 -4.38 -9.66 7.43
C GLU A 73 -5.75 -10.37 7.46
N ALA A 74 -5.75 -11.72 7.44
CA ALA A 74 -6.94 -12.54 7.61
C ALA A 74 -8.13 -12.16 6.69
N GLY A 75 -7.85 -11.76 5.43
CA GLY A 75 -8.87 -11.38 4.46
C GLY A 75 -9.42 -9.96 4.64
N ALA A 76 -8.69 -9.07 5.31
CA ALA A 76 -9.14 -7.69 5.53
C ALA A 76 -9.31 -6.91 4.22
N VAL A 77 -8.47 -7.17 3.22
CA VAL A 77 -8.61 -6.56 1.89
C VAL A 77 -9.81 -7.12 1.15
N GLU A 78 -9.99 -8.45 1.16
CA GLU A 78 -11.13 -9.11 0.53
C GLU A 78 -12.47 -8.69 1.15
N PHE A 79 -12.48 -8.36 2.44
CA PHE A 79 -13.65 -7.82 3.13
C PHE A 79 -14.11 -6.48 2.53
N THR A 80 -13.22 -5.68 1.95
CA THR A 80 -13.57 -4.44 1.24
C THR A 80 -14.15 -4.69 -0.16
N GLY A 81 -14.18 -5.95 -0.62
CA GLY A 81 -14.67 -6.33 -1.95
C GLY A 81 -13.59 -6.39 -3.02
N HIS A 82 -12.32 -6.14 -2.67
CA HIS A 82 -11.19 -6.19 -3.59
C HIS A 82 -10.42 -7.50 -3.47
N LYS A 83 -9.92 -8.00 -4.59
CA LYS A 83 -9.11 -9.21 -4.64
C LYS A 83 -7.63 -8.88 -4.46
N VAL A 84 -6.92 -9.66 -3.65
CA VAL A 84 -5.47 -9.67 -3.65
C VAL A 84 -4.95 -10.54 -4.80
N LEU A 85 -4.16 -9.95 -5.68
CA LEU A 85 -3.54 -10.59 -6.84
C LEU A 85 -2.08 -10.93 -6.47
N ALA A 86 -1.88 -12.09 -5.86
CA ALA A 86 -0.58 -12.53 -5.38
C ALA A 86 0.30 -13.04 -6.53
N LEU A 87 1.49 -12.49 -6.69
CA LEU A 87 2.49 -12.88 -7.67
C LEU A 87 3.71 -13.51 -6.98
N PRO A 88 4.44 -14.43 -7.65
CA PRO A 88 5.63 -15.03 -7.09
C PRO A 88 6.65 -13.99 -6.63
N GLY A 89 7.02 -14.04 -5.35
CA GLY A 89 8.05 -13.20 -4.75
C GLY A 89 9.40 -13.91 -4.63
N GLU A 90 10.48 -13.15 -4.68
CA GLU A 90 11.84 -13.65 -4.43
C GLU A 90 12.41 -12.97 -3.18
N CYS A 91 12.76 -13.76 -2.17
CA CYS A 91 13.20 -13.25 -0.86
C CYS A 91 12.23 -12.21 -0.26
N GLY A 92 10.93 -12.42 -0.43
CA GLY A 92 9.88 -11.50 0.05
C GLY A 92 9.56 -10.33 -0.88
N LYS A 93 10.29 -10.16 -1.97
CA LYS A 93 10.15 -9.01 -2.87
C LYS A 93 9.38 -9.36 -4.14
N LEU A 94 8.47 -8.50 -4.53
CA LEU A 94 7.93 -8.47 -5.89
C LEU A 94 8.99 -7.91 -6.84
N LYS A 95 9.35 -8.65 -7.88
CA LYS A 95 10.29 -8.18 -8.91
C LYS A 95 9.55 -7.40 -10.00
N ALA A 96 10.18 -6.34 -10.51
CA ALA A 96 9.63 -5.53 -11.60
C ALA A 96 9.37 -6.38 -12.87
N GLU A 97 10.22 -7.37 -13.15
CA GLU A 97 10.05 -8.29 -14.28
C GLU A 97 8.82 -9.19 -14.10
N THR A 98 8.62 -9.74 -12.89
CA THR A 98 7.44 -10.56 -12.56
C THR A 98 6.16 -9.74 -12.74
N LEU A 99 6.13 -8.51 -12.21
CA LEU A 99 5.02 -7.60 -12.38
C LEU A 99 4.76 -7.28 -13.86
N LYS A 100 5.81 -6.94 -14.60
CA LYS A 100 5.71 -6.63 -16.03
C LYS A 100 5.14 -7.80 -16.82
N ASN A 101 5.66 -9.00 -16.63
CA ASN A 101 5.20 -10.21 -17.34
C ASN A 101 3.74 -10.52 -17.02
N TYR A 102 3.33 -10.35 -15.76
CA TYR A 102 1.93 -10.50 -15.37
C TYR A 102 1.02 -9.51 -16.11
N LEU A 103 1.40 -8.22 -16.11
CA LEU A 103 0.60 -7.18 -16.77
C LEU A 103 0.57 -7.36 -18.30
N GLU A 104 1.69 -7.72 -18.93
CA GLU A 104 1.74 -8.04 -20.36
C GLU A 104 0.81 -9.21 -20.68
N THR A 105 0.86 -10.29 -19.92
CA THR A 105 -0.04 -11.43 -20.09
C THR A 105 -1.50 -11.04 -19.92
N PHE A 106 -1.81 -10.27 -18.86
CA PHE A 106 -3.16 -9.81 -18.58
C PHE A 106 -3.75 -8.99 -19.73
N TYR A 107 -3.05 -7.96 -20.20
CA TYR A 107 -3.56 -7.06 -21.25
C TYR A 107 -3.48 -7.62 -22.67
N THR A 108 -2.78 -8.74 -22.89
CA THR A 108 -2.77 -9.46 -24.17
C THR A 108 -3.82 -10.57 -24.28
N ASP A 109 -4.48 -10.90 -23.17
CA ASP A 109 -5.60 -11.83 -23.15
C ASP A 109 -6.87 -11.13 -23.68
N ASP A 110 -7.44 -11.64 -24.76
CA ASP A 110 -8.68 -11.12 -25.35
C ASP A 110 -9.88 -11.15 -24.38
N ASN A 111 -9.80 -11.97 -23.33
CA ASN A 111 -10.84 -12.12 -22.30
C ASN A 111 -10.51 -11.38 -21.00
N HIS A 112 -9.51 -10.54 -20.94
CA HIS A 112 -9.10 -9.87 -19.69
C HIS A 112 -10.21 -9.05 -19.05
N GLU A 113 -11.20 -8.57 -19.81
CA GLU A 113 -12.37 -7.85 -19.31
C GLU A 113 -13.25 -8.68 -18.35
N HIS A 114 -13.11 -10.02 -18.36
CA HIS A 114 -13.79 -10.93 -17.45
C HIS A 114 -12.99 -11.21 -16.17
N ALA A 115 -11.79 -10.70 -16.05
CA ALA A 115 -10.91 -10.89 -14.91
C ALA A 115 -10.86 -9.63 -14.02
N VAL A 116 -10.34 -9.79 -12.79
CA VAL A 116 -10.10 -8.65 -11.90
C VAL A 116 -8.90 -7.86 -12.43
N PHE A 117 -9.11 -6.58 -12.68
CA PHE A 117 -8.06 -5.68 -13.19
C PHE A 117 -7.00 -5.40 -12.12
N PRO A 118 -5.71 -5.42 -12.47
CA PRO A 118 -4.64 -4.97 -11.59
C PRO A 118 -4.67 -3.44 -11.44
N GLY A 119 -5.28 -2.95 -10.37
CA GLY A 119 -5.50 -1.52 -10.14
C GLY A 119 -4.50 -0.85 -9.21
N MET A 120 -3.70 -1.63 -8.45
CA MET A 120 -2.70 -1.11 -7.51
C MET A 120 -1.59 -2.11 -7.32
N VAL A 121 -0.39 -1.64 -6.97
CA VAL A 121 0.72 -2.47 -6.48
C VAL A 121 1.00 -2.12 -5.03
N TYR A 122 1.00 -3.13 -4.17
CA TYR A 122 1.35 -3.03 -2.75
C TYR A 122 2.72 -3.66 -2.49
N ILE A 123 3.51 -3.01 -1.66
CA ILE A 123 4.83 -3.48 -1.22
C ILE A 123 4.94 -3.35 0.29
N SER A 124 5.34 -4.44 0.97
CA SER A 124 5.81 -4.40 2.35
C SER A 124 7.27 -3.97 2.38
N HIS A 125 7.62 -2.96 3.19
CA HIS A 125 9.00 -2.46 3.31
C HIS A 125 9.33 -2.10 4.77
N PRO A 126 10.14 -2.89 5.50
CA PRO A 126 10.77 -4.16 5.08
C PRO A 126 9.74 -5.24 4.71
N THR A 127 10.20 -6.26 3.95
CA THR A 127 9.36 -7.41 3.63
C THR A 127 9.15 -8.30 4.87
N GLU A 128 8.24 -9.26 4.78
CA GLU A 128 8.00 -10.25 5.85
C GLU A 128 9.25 -11.08 6.21
N TYR A 129 10.24 -11.13 5.32
CA TYR A 129 11.54 -11.78 5.56
C TYR A 129 12.63 -10.81 6.06
N GLY A 130 12.28 -9.54 6.33
CA GLY A 130 13.20 -8.51 6.77
C GLY A 130 14.12 -7.97 5.67
N THR A 131 13.88 -8.31 4.40
CA THR A 131 14.66 -7.77 3.28
C THR A 131 14.19 -6.37 2.92
N LEU A 132 15.08 -5.56 2.37
CA LEU A 132 14.80 -4.18 1.97
C LEU A 132 14.87 -4.05 0.46
N TYR A 133 13.91 -3.36 -0.14
CA TYR A 133 14.03 -2.90 -1.52
C TYR A 133 15.09 -1.82 -1.62
N SER A 134 15.97 -1.94 -2.59
CA SER A 134 16.83 -0.83 -2.98
C SER A 134 16.05 0.24 -3.75
N LYS A 135 16.59 1.45 -3.81
CA LYS A 135 16.01 2.54 -4.61
C LYS A 135 15.80 2.12 -6.07
N ALA A 136 16.80 1.43 -6.65
CA ALA A 136 16.72 0.97 -8.04
C ALA A 136 15.59 -0.05 -8.25
N GLU A 137 15.37 -0.99 -7.33
CA GLU A 137 14.25 -1.95 -7.41
C GLU A 137 12.90 -1.22 -7.35
N LEU A 138 12.74 -0.25 -6.45
CA LEU A 138 11.52 0.56 -6.35
C LEU A 138 11.27 1.41 -7.60
N GLU A 139 12.30 2.01 -8.16
CA GLU A 139 12.23 2.79 -9.40
C GLU A 139 11.82 1.94 -10.59
N GLN A 140 12.33 0.69 -10.68
CA GLN A 140 11.93 -0.26 -11.71
C GLN A 140 10.45 -0.65 -11.60
N ILE A 141 9.97 -0.98 -10.40
CA ILE A 141 8.54 -1.28 -10.17
C ILE A 141 7.68 -0.06 -10.51
N SER A 142 8.07 1.11 -10.04
CA SER A 142 7.38 2.37 -10.33
C SER A 142 7.34 2.67 -11.85
N ALA A 143 8.39 2.36 -12.60
CA ALA A 143 8.42 2.52 -14.05
C ALA A 143 7.41 1.58 -14.74
N VAL A 144 7.29 0.33 -14.28
CA VAL A 144 6.27 -0.61 -14.78
C VAL A 144 4.87 -0.08 -14.47
N CYS A 145 4.61 0.34 -13.23
CA CYS A 145 3.31 0.90 -12.84
C CYS A 145 2.91 2.10 -13.73
N ARG A 146 3.84 3.03 -13.96
CA ARG A 146 3.57 4.20 -14.83
C ARG A 146 3.26 3.81 -16.26
N ARG A 147 3.93 2.79 -16.81
CA ARG A 147 3.69 2.31 -18.19
C ARG A 147 2.27 1.80 -18.39
N TYR A 148 1.69 1.18 -17.36
CA TYR A 148 0.35 0.61 -17.39
C TYR A 148 -0.70 1.48 -16.70
N GLU A 149 -0.36 2.73 -16.37
CA GLU A 149 -1.23 3.70 -15.68
C GLU A 149 -1.80 3.19 -14.34
N ILE A 150 -1.10 2.22 -13.74
CA ILE A 150 -1.46 1.68 -12.43
C ILE A 150 -0.90 2.60 -11.35
N PRO A 151 -1.70 3.08 -10.39
CA PRO A 151 -1.21 3.81 -9.24
C PRO A 151 -0.20 2.94 -8.46
N GLY A 152 1.10 3.22 -8.63
CA GLY A 152 2.14 2.62 -7.81
C GLY A 152 2.14 3.31 -6.46
N ARG A 153 1.74 2.59 -5.40
CA ARG A 153 1.86 3.07 -4.03
C ARG A 153 2.79 2.14 -3.26
N ILE A 154 3.84 2.71 -2.77
CA ILE A 154 4.83 2.12 -1.92
C ILE A 154 4.56 2.60 -0.50
#